data_448ab4f3626c8230b522ea4fada765b5
#
_entry.id   448ab4f3626c8230b522ea4fada765b5
#
_cell.length_a   1.000
_cell.length_b   1.000
_cell.length_c   1.000
_cell.angle_alpha   90.00
_cell.angle_beta   90.00
_cell.angle_gamma   90.00
#
_symmetry.space_group_name_H-M   'P 1'
#
loop_
_entity.id
_entity.type
_entity.pdbx_description
1 polymer ?
#
loop_
_entity_poly.entity_id
_entity_poly.type
_entity_poly.pdbx_seq_one_letter_code
_entity_poly.pdbx_strand_id
1 'polypeptide(L)'
;FQNYALYPHMSVYDNMAFGLKLRKVPKAEIDKAVHEAAKILDIEHLLDRKPKALSGGQRQRVAMGRAIVRSPKVFLMDEPLSNLDAKLRVQMRVEISKLHKRLQTTIIYVTHDQTEAMTLGTRIVVLKDGIIQQVDTPQNLYNTPNNIFVAGFIGSPQMNLIDATVSQEGSQAVLKMSEEVTIKLPAEKSKKLIDEGYVGKTVVVGIRPEDVKDDAEFIAKNADSKFTATVKVYELLGAEVNLHYEIGDVTCTAKVNPRTTAR
;
A
#
# COMPACT_ATOMS: atom_id res chain seq x y z
N PHE A 1 16.69 -9.47 -6.85
CA PHE A 1 16.83 -10.52 -7.88
C PHE A 1 15.66 -11.49 -7.79
N GLN A 2 14.93 -11.70 -8.89
CA GLN A 2 13.74 -12.55 -8.99
C GLN A 2 13.93 -14.00 -8.50
N ASN A 3 15.14 -14.52 -8.50
CA ASN A 3 15.47 -15.90 -8.10
C ASN A 3 16.30 -16.01 -6.82
N TYR A 4 16.27 -14.98 -5.96
CA TYR A 4 17.03 -14.90 -4.69
C TYR A 4 18.54 -15.10 -4.85
N ALA A 5 19.04 -15.38 -6.05
CA ALA A 5 20.46 -15.60 -6.41
C ALA A 5 21.19 -16.55 -5.45
N LEU A 6 20.53 -17.60 -4.97
CA LEU A 6 21.15 -18.62 -4.13
C LEU A 6 22.02 -19.54 -4.99
N TYR A 7 23.18 -19.92 -4.46
CA TYR A 7 24.07 -20.91 -5.09
C TYR A 7 23.48 -22.32 -4.87
N PRO A 8 23.00 -23.00 -5.94
CA PRO A 8 22.22 -24.24 -5.79
C PRO A 8 23.03 -25.43 -5.27
N HIS A 9 24.35 -25.41 -5.45
CA HIS A 9 25.26 -26.47 -5.02
C HIS A 9 25.72 -26.32 -3.56
N MET A 10 25.56 -25.11 -2.98
CA MET A 10 25.96 -24.81 -1.61
C MET A 10 24.81 -25.10 -0.63
N SER A 11 25.16 -25.45 0.62
CA SER A 11 24.19 -25.50 1.72
C SER A 11 23.63 -24.11 2.05
N VAL A 12 22.59 -24.03 2.89
CA VAL A 12 22.09 -22.75 3.43
C VAL A 12 23.21 -22.04 4.20
N TYR A 13 23.92 -22.76 5.05
CA TYR A 13 25.07 -22.21 5.78
C TYR A 13 26.11 -21.61 4.82
N ASP A 14 26.53 -22.38 3.79
CA ASP A 14 27.52 -21.90 2.85
C ASP A 14 27.04 -20.71 2.01
N ASN A 15 25.77 -20.68 1.64
CA ASN A 15 25.17 -19.54 0.97
C ASN A 15 25.27 -18.28 1.85
N MET A 16 24.93 -18.38 3.14
CA MET A 16 25.02 -17.26 4.06
C MET A 16 26.47 -16.84 4.34
N ALA A 17 27.36 -17.80 4.54
CA ALA A 17 28.77 -17.59 4.84
C ALA A 17 29.59 -17.05 3.67
N PHE A 18 29.13 -17.24 2.44
CA PHE A 18 29.92 -17.04 1.21
C PHE A 18 30.62 -15.66 1.17
N GLY A 19 29.87 -14.58 1.40
CA GLY A 19 30.41 -13.23 1.37
C GLY A 19 31.48 -12.96 2.42
N LEU A 20 31.38 -13.57 3.61
CA LEU A 20 32.36 -13.45 4.69
C LEU A 20 33.61 -14.30 4.39
N LYS A 21 33.43 -15.52 3.82
CA LYS A 21 34.53 -16.36 3.37
C LYS A 21 35.41 -15.65 2.32
N LEU A 22 34.78 -14.97 1.34
CA LEU A 22 35.52 -14.17 0.35
C LEU A 22 36.34 -13.03 0.97
N ARG A 23 35.86 -12.46 2.06
CA ARG A 23 36.56 -11.42 2.83
C ARG A 23 37.62 -11.96 3.78
N LYS A 24 37.82 -13.31 3.78
CA LYS A 24 38.77 -13.99 4.67
C LYS A 24 38.51 -13.73 6.17
N VAL A 25 37.24 -13.56 6.55
CA VAL A 25 36.84 -13.43 7.95
C VAL A 25 37.16 -14.73 8.68
N PRO A 26 37.63 -14.70 9.96
CA PRO A 26 37.90 -15.90 10.75
C PRO A 26 36.69 -16.83 10.85
N LYS A 27 36.93 -18.16 10.77
CA LYS A 27 35.85 -19.16 10.76
C LYS A 27 34.89 -19.02 11.95
N ALA A 28 35.43 -18.78 13.14
CA ALA A 28 34.60 -18.63 14.35
C ALA A 28 33.64 -17.42 14.28
N GLU A 29 34.09 -16.32 13.67
CA GLU A 29 33.25 -15.13 13.46
C GLU A 29 32.19 -15.39 12.40
N ILE A 30 32.54 -16.10 11.31
CA ILE A 30 31.56 -16.53 10.29
C ILE A 30 30.48 -17.37 10.92
N ASP A 31 30.87 -18.38 11.69
CA ASP A 31 29.98 -19.33 12.33
C ASP A 31 28.99 -18.60 13.26
N LYS A 32 29.50 -17.71 14.11
CA LYS A 32 28.69 -16.85 14.97
C LYS A 32 27.70 -16.02 14.17
N ALA A 33 28.16 -15.29 13.15
CA ALA A 33 27.31 -14.42 12.34
C ALA A 33 26.20 -15.18 11.59
N VAL A 34 26.53 -16.36 11.05
CA VAL A 34 25.55 -17.20 10.33
C VAL A 34 24.49 -17.72 11.27
N HIS A 35 24.86 -18.25 12.46
CA HIS A 35 23.90 -18.76 13.43
C HIS A 35 23.02 -17.63 14.01
N GLU A 36 23.58 -16.47 14.32
CA GLU A 36 22.80 -15.30 14.75
C GLU A 36 21.76 -14.87 13.67
N ALA A 37 22.19 -14.76 12.42
CA ALA A 37 21.27 -14.41 11.32
C ALA A 37 20.22 -15.50 11.06
N ALA A 38 20.61 -16.78 11.12
CA ALA A 38 19.71 -17.92 10.96
C ALA A 38 18.64 -17.96 12.05
N LYS A 39 19.03 -17.66 13.31
CA LYS A 39 18.12 -17.57 14.45
C LYS A 39 17.13 -16.40 14.32
N ILE A 40 17.58 -15.22 13.83
CA ILE A 40 16.71 -14.08 13.56
C ILE A 40 15.62 -14.46 12.55
N LEU A 41 15.98 -15.26 11.53
CA LEU A 41 15.13 -15.65 10.41
C LEU A 41 14.36 -16.95 10.63
N ASP A 42 14.56 -17.63 11.78
CA ASP A 42 13.98 -18.95 12.07
C ASP A 42 14.30 -20.00 10.99
N ILE A 43 15.56 -20.06 10.56
CA ILE A 43 16.06 -21.03 9.57
C ILE A 43 17.28 -21.83 10.04
N GLU A 44 17.58 -21.80 11.34
CA GLU A 44 18.74 -22.51 11.93
C GLU A 44 18.68 -24.02 11.64
N HIS A 45 17.49 -24.62 11.71
CA HIS A 45 17.22 -26.01 11.39
C HIS A 45 17.36 -26.37 9.90
N LEU A 46 17.63 -25.39 9.03
CA LEU A 46 17.79 -25.56 7.58
C LEU A 46 19.25 -25.40 7.11
N LEU A 47 20.19 -25.07 8.01
CA LEU A 47 21.57 -24.68 7.65
C LEU A 47 22.28 -25.71 6.78
N ASP A 48 22.03 -27.00 7.02
CA ASP A 48 22.66 -28.10 6.25
C ASP A 48 21.93 -28.42 4.94
N ARG A 49 20.73 -27.87 4.73
CA ARG A 49 19.95 -28.15 3.51
C ARG A 49 20.50 -27.37 2.31
N LYS A 50 20.19 -27.86 1.11
CA LYS A 50 20.45 -27.15 -0.16
C LYS A 50 19.20 -26.41 -0.63
N PRO A 51 19.33 -25.35 -1.43
CA PRO A 51 18.20 -24.56 -1.92
C PRO A 51 17.07 -25.35 -2.59
N LYS A 52 17.42 -26.48 -3.24
CA LYS A 52 16.46 -27.40 -3.88
C LYS A 52 15.45 -27.99 -2.87
N ALA A 53 15.85 -28.18 -1.63
CA ALA A 53 15.03 -28.77 -0.56
C ALA A 53 14.24 -27.72 0.25
N LEU A 54 14.14 -26.48 -0.22
CA LEU A 54 13.50 -25.36 0.48
C LEU A 54 12.23 -24.91 -0.24
N SER A 55 11.25 -24.45 0.54
CA SER A 55 10.09 -23.70 0.03
C SER A 55 10.51 -22.32 -0.50
N GLY A 56 9.62 -21.64 -1.25
CA GLY A 56 9.85 -20.28 -1.74
C GLY A 56 10.23 -19.29 -0.62
N GLY A 57 9.44 -19.25 0.46
CA GLY A 57 9.72 -18.38 1.60
C GLY A 57 10.99 -18.74 2.37
N GLN A 58 11.33 -20.02 2.46
CA GLN A 58 12.60 -20.45 3.06
C GLN A 58 13.79 -19.98 2.21
N ARG A 59 13.73 -20.11 0.88
CA ARG A 59 14.77 -19.57 -0.02
C ARG A 59 14.92 -18.06 0.16
N GLN A 60 13.82 -17.34 0.28
CA GLN A 60 13.84 -15.90 0.51
C GLN A 60 14.51 -15.54 1.84
N ARG A 61 14.16 -16.22 2.94
CA ARG A 61 14.82 -16.03 4.24
C ARG A 61 16.33 -16.29 4.15
N VAL A 62 16.76 -17.30 3.40
CA VAL A 62 18.20 -17.56 3.15
C VAL A 62 18.84 -16.38 2.41
N ALA A 63 18.20 -15.83 1.39
CA ALA A 63 18.70 -14.66 0.68
C ALA A 63 18.82 -13.43 1.59
N MET A 64 17.84 -13.23 2.48
CA MET A 64 17.90 -12.19 3.50
C MET A 64 19.06 -12.46 4.48
N GLY A 65 19.26 -13.71 4.92
CA GLY A 65 20.38 -14.11 5.77
C GLY A 65 21.75 -13.79 5.16
N ARG A 66 21.92 -14.01 3.85
CA ARG A 66 23.13 -13.61 3.11
C ARG A 66 23.41 -12.10 3.19
N ALA A 67 22.37 -11.28 3.24
CA ALA A 67 22.52 -9.84 3.41
C ALA A 67 22.81 -9.45 4.88
N ILE A 68 22.12 -10.07 5.82
CA ILE A 68 22.24 -9.78 7.28
C ILE A 68 23.64 -10.08 7.80
N VAL A 69 24.23 -11.24 7.45
CA VAL A 69 25.57 -11.65 7.94
C VAL A 69 26.67 -10.66 7.57
N ARG A 70 26.44 -9.81 6.57
CA ARG A 70 27.37 -8.76 6.15
C ARG A 70 27.29 -7.50 7.00
N SER A 71 26.34 -7.43 7.93
CA SER A 71 26.05 -6.28 8.80
C SER A 71 26.02 -4.95 8.02
N PRO A 72 25.17 -4.83 6.99
CA PRO A 72 25.14 -3.65 6.14
C PRO A 72 24.56 -2.45 6.88
N LYS A 73 25.04 -1.23 6.57
CA LYS A 73 24.45 0.02 7.08
C LYS A 73 23.08 0.30 6.47
N VAL A 74 22.82 -0.20 5.26
CA VAL A 74 21.57 -0.03 4.52
C VAL A 74 21.24 -1.33 3.80
N PHE A 75 19.98 -1.78 3.89
CA PHE A 75 19.44 -2.87 3.07
C PHE A 75 18.76 -2.31 1.83
N LEU A 76 19.05 -2.89 0.68
CA LEU A 76 18.36 -2.61 -0.58
C LEU A 76 17.54 -3.83 -0.97
N MET A 77 16.21 -3.70 -0.94
CA MET A 77 15.26 -4.75 -1.30
C MET A 77 14.45 -4.31 -2.52
N ASP A 78 14.67 -5.01 -3.61
CA ASP A 78 14.03 -4.74 -4.90
C ASP A 78 12.96 -5.81 -5.15
N GLU A 79 11.69 -5.43 -4.99
CA GLU A 79 10.49 -6.28 -5.14
C GLU A 79 10.62 -7.67 -4.45
N PRO A 80 11.00 -7.74 -3.18
CA PRO A 80 11.38 -9.02 -2.58
C PRO A 80 10.22 -10.02 -2.44
N LEU A 81 8.96 -9.58 -2.51
CA LEU A 81 7.78 -10.44 -2.32
C LEU A 81 6.98 -10.70 -3.61
N SER A 82 7.40 -10.16 -4.76
CA SER A 82 6.64 -10.21 -6.02
C SER A 82 6.31 -11.64 -6.51
N ASN A 83 7.20 -12.60 -6.27
CA ASN A 83 7.07 -13.98 -6.73
C ASN A 83 6.46 -14.95 -5.70
N LEU A 84 5.84 -14.43 -4.63
CA LEU A 84 5.23 -15.24 -3.59
C LEU A 84 3.70 -15.31 -3.76
N ASP A 85 3.12 -16.45 -3.39
CA ASP A 85 1.68 -16.57 -3.25
C ASP A 85 1.14 -15.65 -2.13
N ALA A 86 -0.16 -15.37 -2.15
CA ALA A 86 -0.79 -14.41 -1.25
C ALA A 86 -0.57 -14.74 0.24
N LYS A 87 -0.69 -16.01 0.63
CA LYS A 87 -0.52 -16.45 2.03
C LYS A 87 0.92 -16.23 2.49
N LEU A 88 1.88 -16.63 1.67
CA LEU A 88 3.29 -16.50 1.99
C LEU A 88 3.72 -15.04 2.00
N ARG A 89 3.18 -14.21 1.11
CA ARG A 89 3.42 -12.75 1.08
C ARG A 89 3.02 -12.08 2.39
N VAL A 90 1.84 -12.41 2.92
CA VAL A 90 1.40 -11.91 4.24
C VAL A 90 2.38 -12.31 5.35
N GLN A 91 2.78 -13.59 5.41
CA GLN A 91 3.74 -14.06 6.40
C GLN A 91 5.08 -13.34 6.29
N MET A 92 5.59 -13.16 5.08
CA MET A 92 6.88 -12.51 4.85
C MET A 92 6.86 -11.01 5.17
N ARG A 93 5.75 -10.30 4.94
CA ARG A 93 5.61 -8.92 5.41
C ARG A 93 5.79 -8.82 6.93
N VAL A 94 5.13 -9.70 7.67
CA VAL A 94 5.28 -9.76 9.14
C VAL A 94 6.74 -10.01 9.53
N GLU A 95 7.42 -10.94 8.86
CA GLU A 95 8.83 -11.25 9.15
C GLU A 95 9.77 -10.08 8.82
N ILE A 96 9.57 -9.40 7.71
CA ILE A 96 10.35 -8.19 7.34
C ILE A 96 10.12 -7.08 8.36
N SER A 97 8.88 -6.87 8.82
CA SER A 97 8.59 -5.89 9.88
C SER A 97 9.30 -6.22 11.19
N LYS A 98 9.28 -7.50 11.62
CA LYS A 98 10.03 -7.96 12.80
C LYS A 98 11.54 -7.77 12.61
N LEU A 99 12.05 -8.10 11.42
CA LEU A 99 13.46 -7.95 11.10
C LEU A 99 13.91 -6.48 11.19
N HIS A 100 13.15 -5.57 10.59
CA HIS A 100 13.42 -4.14 10.68
C HIS A 100 13.51 -3.66 12.14
N LYS A 101 12.55 -4.08 12.98
CA LYS A 101 12.54 -3.75 14.42
C LYS A 101 13.74 -4.31 15.18
N ARG A 102 14.27 -5.48 14.80
CA ARG A 102 15.42 -6.10 15.43
C ARG A 102 16.74 -5.50 14.99
N LEU A 103 16.88 -5.23 13.68
CA LEU A 103 18.14 -4.75 13.12
C LEU A 103 18.36 -3.25 13.32
N GLN A 104 17.29 -2.46 13.49
CA GLN A 104 17.33 -0.99 13.61
C GLN A 104 18.16 -0.32 12.50
N THR A 105 18.12 -0.91 11.28
CA THR A 105 18.93 -0.51 10.15
C THR A 105 18.02 0.13 9.09
N THR A 106 18.53 1.06 8.32
CA THR A 106 17.78 1.63 7.19
C THR A 106 17.53 0.57 6.11
N ILE A 107 16.28 0.42 5.71
CA ILE A 107 15.86 -0.45 4.61
C ILE A 107 15.27 0.42 3.50
N ILE A 108 15.81 0.33 2.30
CA ILE A 108 15.20 0.85 1.08
C ILE A 108 14.49 -0.30 0.41
N TYR A 109 13.16 -0.20 0.34
CA TYR A 109 12.27 -1.25 -0.14
C TYR A 109 11.52 -0.77 -1.37
N VAL A 110 11.75 -1.40 -2.52
CA VAL A 110 11.04 -1.11 -3.77
C VAL A 110 9.91 -2.10 -3.92
N THR A 111 8.72 -1.62 -4.21
CA THR A 111 7.54 -2.45 -4.48
C THR A 111 6.53 -1.71 -5.35
N HIS A 112 5.73 -2.45 -6.08
CA HIS A 112 4.53 -1.95 -6.76
C HIS A 112 3.24 -2.31 -5.97
N ASP A 113 3.35 -3.07 -4.88
CA ASP A 113 2.23 -3.43 -4.01
C ASP A 113 2.04 -2.36 -2.93
N GLN A 114 0.89 -1.66 -3.00
CA GLN A 114 0.56 -0.60 -2.05
C GLN A 114 0.42 -1.12 -0.62
N THR A 115 -0.08 -2.36 -0.44
CA THR A 115 -0.23 -2.95 0.89
C THR A 115 1.14 -3.17 1.54
N GLU A 116 2.14 -3.58 0.75
CA GLU A 116 3.52 -3.69 1.25
C GLU A 116 4.05 -2.31 1.66
N ALA A 117 3.94 -1.31 0.78
CA ALA A 117 4.41 0.04 1.06
C ALA A 117 3.75 0.63 2.31
N MET A 118 2.42 0.55 2.42
CA MET A 118 1.64 1.11 3.53
C MET A 118 1.87 0.39 4.87
N THR A 119 2.21 -0.91 4.84
CA THR A 119 2.39 -1.70 6.06
C THR A 119 3.83 -1.77 6.55
N LEU A 120 4.81 -1.72 5.65
CA LEU A 120 6.23 -1.83 5.97
C LEU A 120 6.93 -0.48 6.07
N GLY A 121 6.50 0.50 5.26
CA GLY A 121 7.15 1.79 5.17
C GLY A 121 6.91 2.66 6.40
N THR A 122 7.97 3.21 6.97
CA THR A 122 7.88 4.35 7.90
C THR A 122 7.76 5.67 7.13
N ARG A 123 8.27 5.68 5.92
CA ARG A 123 8.19 6.76 4.94
C ARG A 123 8.11 6.14 3.54
N ILE A 124 7.23 6.66 2.70
CA ILE A 124 7.02 6.18 1.34
C ILE A 124 7.39 7.30 0.36
N VAL A 125 8.05 6.92 -0.73
CA VAL A 125 8.32 7.78 -1.87
C VAL A 125 7.43 7.32 -3.02
N VAL A 126 6.49 8.17 -3.46
CA VAL A 126 5.67 7.91 -4.65
C VAL A 126 6.38 8.48 -5.86
N LEU A 127 6.60 7.60 -6.85
CA LEU A 127 7.29 7.94 -8.11
C LEU A 127 6.32 7.82 -9.29
N LYS A 128 6.42 8.75 -10.24
CA LYS A 128 5.79 8.68 -11.55
C LYS A 128 6.78 9.17 -12.59
N ASP A 129 7.03 8.36 -13.62
CA ASP A 129 7.92 8.70 -14.74
C ASP A 129 9.31 9.19 -14.28
N GLY A 130 9.86 8.55 -13.22
CA GLY A 130 11.14 8.91 -12.64
C GLY A 130 11.13 10.16 -11.75
N ILE A 131 9.98 10.82 -11.58
CA ILE A 131 9.83 12.05 -10.79
C ILE A 131 9.13 11.73 -9.47
N ILE A 132 9.68 12.26 -8.37
CA ILE A 132 9.07 12.13 -7.04
C ILE A 132 7.81 13.00 -6.99
N GLN A 133 6.68 12.36 -6.70
CA GLN A 133 5.37 13.03 -6.56
C GLN A 133 5.12 13.48 -5.12
N GLN A 134 5.46 12.63 -4.16
CA GLN A 134 5.35 12.91 -2.73
C GLN A 134 6.27 12.00 -1.93
N VAL A 135 6.79 12.51 -0.82
CA VAL A 135 7.53 11.73 0.18
C VAL A 135 6.93 12.01 1.54
N ASP A 136 6.29 11.01 2.14
CA ASP A 136 5.63 11.21 3.43
C ASP A 136 5.43 9.89 4.19
N THR A 137 4.83 9.96 5.37
CA THR A 137 4.33 8.79 6.09
C THR A 137 3.16 8.14 5.33
N PRO A 138 2.90 6.84 5.50
CA PRO A 138 1.74 6.18 4.89
C PRO A 138 0.43 6.93 5.15
N GLN A 139 0.21 7.36 6.40
CA GLN A 139 -1.00 8.06 6.80
C GLN A 139 -1.18 9.39 6.08
N ASN A 140 -0.12 10.19 5.95
CA ASN A 140 -0.18 11.47 5.27
C ASN A 140 -0.41 11.32 3.76
N LEU A 141 0.25 10.33 3.11
CA LEU A 141 0.00 10.03 1.70
C LEU A 141 -1.47 9.70 1.41
N TYR A 142 -2.10 9.01 2.36
CA TYR A 142 -3.52 8.64 2.25
C TYR A 142 -4.45 9.83 2.52
N ASN A 143 -4.21 10.57 3.60
CA ASN A 143 -5.11 11.63 4.08
C ASN A 143 -4.92 12.97 3.36
N THR A 144 -3.66 13.30 3.01
CA THR A 144 -3.28 14.61 2.45
C THR A 144 -2.38 14.44 1.22
N PRO A 145 -2.89 13.83 0.14
CA PRO A 145 -2.12 13.70 -1.10
C PRO A 145 -1.80 15.06 -1.71
N ASN A 146 -0.57 15.26 -2.17
CA ASN A 146 -0.10 16.53 -2.72
C ASN A 146 -0.66 16.86 -4.11
N ASN A 147 -1.13 15.86 -4.84
CA ASN A 147 -1.67 16.04 -6.18
C ASN A 147 -2.66 14.92 -6.53
N ILE A 148 -3.38 15.10 -7.64
CA ILE A 148 -4.40 14.16 -8.13
C ILE A 148 -3.82 12.77 -8.41
N PHE A 149 -2.58 12.70 -8.90
CA PHE A 149 -1.94 11.41 -9.15
C PHE A 149 -1.76 10.61 -7.86
N VAL A 150 -1.21 11.22 -6.82
CA VAL A 150 -1.04 10.55 -5.51
C VAL A 150 -2.39 10.16 -4.91
N ALA A 151 -3.39 11.06 -5.00
CA ALA A 151 -4.75 10.82 -4.51
C ALA A 151 -5.39 9.59 -5.14
N GLY A 152 -5.30 9.46 -6.47
CA GLY A 152 -5.84 8.32 -7.23
C GLY A 152 -4.96 7.07 -7.14
N PHE A 153 -3.64 7.23 -6.95
CA PHE A 153 -2.72 6.09 -6.87
C PHE A 153 -2.77 5.38 -5.52
N ILE A 154 -2.91 6.12 -4.41
CA ILE A 154 -2.90 5.56 -3.04
C ILE A 154 -4.31 5.21 -2.59
N GLY A 155 -4.52 3.92 -2.30
CA GLY A 155 -5.79 3.34 -1.83
C GLY A 155 -6.22 2.13 -2.64
N SER A 156 -6.96 1.20 -1.99
CA SER A 156 -7.54 0.02 -2.63
C SER A 156 -8.93 -0.24 -2.03
N PRO A 157 -9.99 0.02 -2.79
CA PRO A 157 -10.04 0.63 -4.14
C PRO A 157 -9.47 2.06 -4.21
N GLN A 158 -9.19 2.53 -5.42
CA GLN A 158 -8.68 3.88 -5.65
C GLN A 158 -9.73 4.95 -5.32
N MET A 159 -9.28 6.19 -5.07
CA MET A 159 -10.17 7.35 -4.89
C MET A 159 -11.01 7.59 -6.15
N ASN A 160 -12.31 7.80 -5.98
CA ASN A 160 -13.17 8.28 -7.06
C ASN A 160 -12.79 9.73 -7.37
N LEU A 161 -12.44 10.02 -8.61
CA LEU A 161 -12.08 11.37 -9.08
C LEU A 161 -13.10 11.80 -10.11
N ILE A 162 -13.85 12.86 -9.80
CA ILE A 162 -15.01 13.29 -10.59
C ILE A 162 -14.89 14.78 -10.85
N ASP A 163 -15.03 15.20 -12.10
CA ASP A 163 -15.12 16.62 -12.43
C ASP A 163 -16.44 17.19 -11.94
N ALA A 164 -16.40 18.36 -11.31
CA ALA A 164 -17.59 19.05 -10.83
C ALA A 164 -17.50 20.55 -11.08
N THR A 165 -18.62 21.13 -11.51
CA THR A 165 -18.75 22.60 -11.60
C THR A 165 -19.16 23.17 -10.24
N VAL A 166 -18.41 24.16 -9.78
CA VAL A 166 -18.71 24.85 -8.51
C VAL A 166 -19.75 25.93 -8.75
N SER A 167 -20.83 25.87 -8.00
CA SER A 167 -21.81 26.97 -7.91
C SER A 167 -21.97 27.41 -6.45
N GLN A 168 -22.68 28.50 -6.23
CA GLN A 168 -22.91 29.05 -4.88
C GLN A 168 -24.40 29.21 -4.62
N GLU A 169 -24.86 28.69 -3.47
CA GLU A 169 -26.19 28.88 -2.94
C GLU A 169 -26.09 29.50 -1.54
N GLY A 170 -26.38 30.81 -1.45
CA GLY A 170 -26.18 31.55 -0.22
C GLY A 170 -24.71 31.56 0.22
N SER A 171 -24.40 30.98 1.38
CA SER A 171 -23.04 30.86 1.92
C SER A 171 -22.39 29.49 1.62
N GLN A 172 -23.10 28.60 0.95
CA GLN A 172 -22.60 27.24 0.64
C GLN A 172 -22.14 27.11 -0.81
N ALA A 173 -21.01 26.41 -1.00
CA ALA A 173 -20.58 25.94 -2.31
C ALA A 173 -21.31 24.64 -2.63
N VAL A 174 -21.76 24.55 -3.87
CA VAL A 174 -22.50 23.41 -4.42
C VAL A 174 -21.69 22.83 -5.58
N LEU A 175 -21.47 21.54 -5.56
CA LEU A 175 -20.72 20.80 -6.60
C LEU A 175 -21.71 20.05 -7.50
N LYS A 176 -21.82 20.45 -8.77
CA LYS A 176 -22.57 19.73 -9.79
C LYS A 176 -21.63 18.77 -10.49
N MET A 177 -21.76 17.47 -10.22
CA MET A 177 -20.95 16.38 -10.78
C MET A 177 -21.58 15.78 -12.04
N SER A 178 -22.93 15.81 -12.15
CA SER A 178 -23.67 15.43 -13.35
C SER A 178 -24.98 16.21 -13.39
N GLU A 179 -25.85 15.94 -14.39
CA GLU A 179 -27.20 16.53 -14.42
C GLU A 179 -28.06 16.10 -13.23
N GLU A 180 -27.81 14.89 -12.69
CA GLU A 180 -28.61 14.27 -11.62
C GLU A 180 -27.93 14.36 -10.25
N VAL A 181 -26.61 14.56 -10.20
CA VAL A 181 -25.84 14.50 -8.97
C VAL A 181 -25.24 15.84 -8.61
N THR A 182 -25.78 16.39 -7.54
CA THR A 182 -25.33 17.66 -6.96
C THR A 182 -25.22 17.50 -5.45
N ILE A 183 -24.12 17.97 -4.86
CA ILE A 183 -23.89 17.92 -3.42
C ILE A 183 -23.54 19.30 -2.87
N LYS A 184 -23.98 19.59 -1.63
CA LYS A 184 -23.59 20.80 -0.91
C LYS A 184 -22.40 20.49 -0.01
N LEU A 185 -21.43 21.38 -0.02
CA LEU A 185 -20.24 21.20 0.82
C LEU A 185 -20.47 21.76 2.22
N PRO A 186 -19.79 21.16 3.24
CA PRO A 186 -19.72 21.74 4.58
C PRO A 186 -19.20 23.17 4.57
N ALA A 187 -19.60 23.97 5.54
CA ALA A 187 -19.33 25.42 5.60
C ALA A 187 -17.84 25.78 5.45
N GLU A 188 -16.94 25.00 6.08
CA GLU A 188 -15.50 25.24 6.02
C GLU A 188 -14.95 25.07 4.59
N LYS A 189 -15.30 23.97 3.91
CA LYS A 189 -14.89 23.70 2.52
C LYS A 189 -15.54 24.69 1.55
N SER A 190 -16.81 25.04 1.78
CA SER A 190 -17.54 26.04 1.00
C SER A 190 -16.84 27.39 1.04
N LYS A 191 -16.51 27.87 2.24
CA LYS A 191 -15.81 29.14 2.42
C LYS A 191 -14.50 29.18 1.64
N LYS A 192 -13.68 28.12 1.73
CA LYS A 192 -12.41 28.06 1.02
C LYS A 192 -12.60 28.19 -0.50
N LEU A 193 -13.52 27.43 -1.09
CA LEU A 193 -13.76 27.48 -2.54
C LEU A 193 -14.30 28.84 -3.01
N ILE A 194 -15.17 29.47 -2.22
CA ILE A 194 -15.74 30.78 -2.55
C ILE A 194 -14.68 31.87 -2.42
N ASP A 195 -13.93 31.91 -1.33
CA ASP A 195 -12.91 32.93 -1.06
C ASP A 195 -11.74 32.84 -2.08
N GLU A 196 -11.40 31.63 -2.54
CA GLU A 196 -10.38 31.42 -3.57
C GLU A 196 -10.90 31.59 -5.02
N GLY A 197 -12.18 31.97 -5.19
CA GLY A 197 -12.76 32.31 -6.49
C GLY A 197 -12.94 31.10 -7.42
N TYR A 198 -13.33 29.94 -6.90
CA TYR A 198 -13.65 28.75 -7.69
C TYR A 198 -15.10 28.72 -8.20
N VAL A 199 -15.98 29.61 -7.79
CA VAL A 199 -17.37 29.69 -8.29
C VAL A 199 -17.38 29.88 -9.81
N GLY A 200 -18.13 29.03 -10.50
CA GLY A 200 -18.21 28.99 -11.97
C GLY A 200 -17.08 28.18 -12.64
N LYS A 201 -16.13 27.63 -11.88
CA LYS A 201 -15.03 26.82 -12.42
C LYS A 201 -15.29 25.33 -12.21
N THR A 202 -14.64 24.52 -13.05
CA THR A 202 -14.58 23.07 -12.87
C THR A 202 -13.43 22.71 -11.92
N VAL A 203 -13.71 21.83 -10.97
CA VAL A 203 -12.75 21.26 -10.01
C VAL A 203 -12.83 19.73 -10.05
N VAL A 204 -11.78 19.06 -9.62
CA VAL A 204 -11.80 17.61 -9.42
C VAL A 204 -12.19 17.29 -7.99
N VAL A 205 -13.27 16.56 -7.82
CA VAL A 205 -13.75 16.07 -6.53
C VAL A 205 -13.19 14.68 -6.29
N GLY A 206 -12.41 14.51 -5.22
CA GLY A 206 -11.91 13.21 -4.79
C GLY A 206 -12.74 12.68 -3.62
N ILE A 207 -13.30 11.46 -3.77
CA ILE A 207 -14.06 10.78 -2.72
C ILE A 207 -13.51 9.37 -2.54
N ARG A 208 -13.06 9.03 -1.32
CA ARG A 208 -12.61 7.67 -1.02
C ARG A 208 -13.78 6.69 -1.05
N PRO A 209 -13.61 5.47 -1.58
CA PRO A 209 -14.69 4.46 -1.61
C PRO A 209 -15.31 4.16 -0.26
N GLU A 210 -14.54 4.17 0.81
CA GLU A 210 -15.01 3.96 2.17
C GLU A 210 -15.76 5.14 2.79
N ASP A 211 -15.68 6.33 2.17
CA ASP A 211 -16.42 7.52 2.61
C ASP A 211 -17.81 7.60 1.96
N VAL A 212 -18.07 6.80 0.93
CA VAL A 212 -19.41 6.63 0.36
C VAL A 212 -20.17 5.59 1.17
N LYS A 213 -21.30 5.98 1.78
CA LYS A 213 -22.09 5.15 2.69
C LYS A 213 -23.50 4.97 2.16
N ASP A 214 -24.04 3.78 2.35
CA ASP A 214 -25.44 3.41 2.06
C ASP A 214 -26.29 3.19 3.33
N ASP A 215 -25.71 3.49 4.48
CA ASP A 215 -26.39 3.37 5.78
C ASP A 215 -27.44 4.46 5.97
N ALA A 216 -28.67 4.06 6.28
CA ALA A 216 -29.81 4.96 6.38
C ALA A 216 -29.64 6.04 7.47
N GLU A 217 -29.01 5.69 8.59
CA GLU A 217 -28.77 6.64 9.69
C GLU A 217 -27.72 7.69 9.28
N PHE A 218 -26.66 7.24 8.59
CA PHE A 218 -25.64 8.12 8.06
C PHE A 218 -26.21 9.07 6.99
N ILE A 219 -27.04 8.55 6.07
CA ILE A 219 -27.70 9.34 5.02
C ILE A 219 -28.61 10.40 5.63
N ALA A 220 -29.39 10.04 6.66
CA ALA A 220 -30.29 10.98 7.35
C ALA A 220 -29.54 12.15 8.00
N LYS A 221 -28.35 11.90 8.55
CA LYS A 221 -27.49 12.91 9.16
C LYS A 221 -26.75 13.80 8.14
N ASN A 222 -26.59 13.34 6.89
CA ASN A 222 -25.84 14.01 5.85
C ASN A 222 -26.72 14.33 4.62
N ALA A 223 -27.91 14.84 4.83
CA ALA A 223 -28.92 15.06 3.79
C ALA A 223 -28.44 15.95 2.63
N ASP A 224 -27.55 16.92 2.89
CA ASP A 224 -27.01 17.86 1.91
C ASP A 224 -25.95 17.24 0.98
N SER A 225 -25.40 16.07 1.36
CA SER A 225 -24.34 15.37 0.62
C SER A 225 -24.80 13.99 0.12
N LYS A 226 -26.10 13.79 -0.02
CA LYS A 226 -26.67 12.54 -0.55
C LYS A 226 -26.97 12.63 -2.03
N PHE A 227 -26.86 11.49 -2.70
CA PHE A 227 -27.30 11.31 -4.09
C PHE A 227 -27.87 9.90 -4.28
N THR A 228 -28.57 9.68 -5.36
CA THR A 228 -29.05 8.36 -5.77
C THR A 228 -28.24 7.89 -6.97
N ALA A 229 -27.81 6.62 -6.96
CA ALA A 229 -27.11 6.02 -8.08
C ALA A 229 -27.59 4.57 -8.28
N THR A 230 -27.50 4.08 -9.50
CA THR A 230 -27.79 2.68 -9.83
C THR A 230 -26.52 1.85 -9.73
N VAL A 231 -26.57 0.78 -8.92
CA VAL A 231 -25.46 -0.17 -8.83
C VAL A 231 -25.37 -0.95 -10.14
N LYS A 232 -24.21 -0.93 -10.76
CA LYS A 232 -23.93 -1.68 -12.01
C LYS A 232 -23.29 -3.03 -11.73
N VAL A 233 -22.41 -3.09 -10.72
CA VAL A 233 -21.73 -4.32 -10.32
C VAL A 233 -21.67 -4.38 -8.79
N TYR A 234 -22.01 -5.54 -8.26
CA TYR A 234 -21.92 -5.90 -6.86
C TYR A 234 -20.79 -6.92 -6.67
N GLU A 235 -19.73 -6.55 -5.97
CA GLU A 235 -18.56 -7.39 -5.76
C GLU A 235 -18.40 -7.72 -4.28
N LEU A 236 -18.73 -8.97 -3.90
CA LEU A 236 -18.61 -9.44 -2.51
C LEU A 236 -17.20 -9.97 -2.25
N LEU A 237 -16.46 -9.31 -1.37
CA LEU A 237 -15.11 -9.66 -0.96
C LEU A 237 -15.04 -10.33 0.43
N GLY A 238 -16.15 -10.88 0.90
CA GLY A 238 -16.26 -11.54 2.19
C GLY A 238 -16.60 -10.56 3.33
N ALA A 239 -15.61 -9.85 3.84
CA ALA A 239 -15.79 -8.89 4.94
C ALA A 239 -16.29 -7.52 4.50
N GLU A 240 -16.26 -7.24 3.20
CA GLU A 240 -16.66 -5.97 2.60
C GLU A 240 -17.25 -6.19 1.21
N VAL A 241 -17.98 -5.19 0.71
CA VAL A 241 -18.57 -5.16 -0.63
C VAL A 241 -18.11 -3.91 -1.35
N ASN A 242 -17.68 -4.08 -2.59
CA ASN A 242 -17.52 -2.95 -3.51
C ASN A 242 -18.79 -2.86 -4.37
N LEU A 243 -19.44 -1.69 -4.31
CA LEU A 243 -20.53 -1.33 -5.21
C LEU A 243 -19.95 -0.42 -6.30
N HIS A 244 -20.03 -0.86 -7.55
CA HIS A 244 -19.66 -0.04 -8.70
C HIS A 244 -20.89 0.65 -9.26
N TYR A 245 -20.83 1.97 -9.39
CA TYR A 245 -21.90 2.82 -9.87
C TYR A 245 -21.35 3.95 -10.75
N GLU A 246 -22.21 4.70 -11.41
CA GLU A 246 -21.81 5.79 -12.30
C GLU A 246 -22.32 7.15 -11.79
N ILE A 247 -21.49 8.17 -11.94
CA ILE A 247 -21.86 9.58 -11.83
C ILE A 247 -21.50 10.23 -13.16
N GLY A 248 -22.51 10.58 -13.97
CA GLY A 248 -22.28 10.94 -15.37
C GLY A 248 -21.60 9.77 -16.10
N ASP A 249 -20.48 10.04 -16.75
CA ASP A 249 -19.68 9.04 -17.49
C ASP A 249 -18.55 8.43 -16.64
N VAL A 250 -18.47 8.76 -15.33
CA VAL A 250 -17.40 8.29 -14.45
C VAL A 250 -17.85 7.09 -13.65
N THR A 251 -17.15 5.97 -13.79
CA THR A 251 -17.34 4.80 -12.93
C THR A 251 -16.72 5.06 -11.57
N CYS A 252 -17.54 4.93 -10.54
CA CYS A 252 -17.19 5.12 -9.13
C CYS A 252 -17.35 3.82 -8.34
N THR A 253 -16.65 3.74 -7.22
CA THR A 253 -16.73 2.61 -6.29
C THR A 253 -17.11 3.12 -4.90
N ALA A 254 -18.05 2.43 -4.25
CA ALA A 254 -18.33 2.56 -2.82
C ALA A 254 -17.92 1.28 -2.11
N LYS A 255 -17.22 1.42 -0.98
CA LYS A 255 -16.84 0.30 -0.13
C LYS A 255 -17.77 0.26 1.08
N VAL A 256 -18.66 -0.72 1.10
CA VAL A 256 -19.75 -0.81 2.07
C VAL A 256 -19.73 -2.12 2.86
N ASN A 257 -20.57 -2.18 3.89
CA ASN A 257 -20.73 -3.37 4.72
C ASN A 257 -21.37 -4.51 3.92
N PRO A 258 -20.97 -5.81 4.11
CA PRO A 258 -21.58 -6.95 3.44
C PRO A 258 -23.08 -7.13 3.72
N ARG A 259 -23.62 -6.47 4.74
CA ARG A 259 -25.05 -6.45 5.07
C ARG A 259 -25.85 -5.41 4.30
N THR A 260 -25.22 -4.74 3.32
CA THR A 260 -25.90 -3.78 2.45
C THR A 260 -27.10 -4.43 1.75
N THR A 261 -28.15 -3.65 1.55
CA THR A 261 -29.32 -4.02 0.73
C THR A 261 -29.18 -3.54 -0.71
N ALA A 262 -28.20 -2.68 -1.00
CA ALA A 262 -27.89 -2.23 -2.35
C ALA A 262 -27.31 -3.38 -3.20
N ARG A 263 -27.88 -3.59 -4.41
CA ARG A 263 -27.47 -4.65 -5.34
C ARG A 263 -27.63 -4.20 -6.79
#